data_0bb7c923427a62fb628de7095cb79351
#
_entry.id   0bb7c923427a62fb628de7095cb79351
#
_cell.length_a   1.000
_cell.length_b   1.000
_cell.length_c   1.000
_cell.angle_alpha   90.00
_cell.angle_beta   90.00
_cell.angle_gamma   90.00
#
_symmetry.space_group_name_H-M   'P 1'
#
loop_
_entity.id
_entity.type
_entity.pdbx_description
1 polymer ?
#
loop_
_entity_poly.entity_id
_entity_poly.type
_entity_poly.pdbx_seq_one_letter_code
_entity_poly.pdbx_strand_id
1 'polypeptide(L)'
;AWLAELGMEGRDIVKERIEKSLSGAKTWVLIGGPPCQAYSLVGRSRMIGEDKGKYEKDPRHFLYREYLQILADHRPTVFVMENVKGLLSAKLNQQSTFKKILADLQNPSLAMSGTTQGKNLSYKLFSISRRGSGNLFNEPDPGDFVVRSEEYGIPQARHRIIILGIRSDVYVSDPDLLQITQKV
;
A
#
# COMPACT_ATOMS: atom_id res chain seq x y z
N ALA A 1 -4.70 -6.50 -22.88
CA ALA A 1 -4.74 -5.70 -21.66
C ALA A 1 -6.17 -5.21 -21.43
N TRP A 2 -6.62 -5.20 -20.19
CA TRP A 2 -7.92 -4.65 -19.80
C TRP A 2 -7.69 -3.40 -18.95
N LEU A 3 -8.48 -2.37 -19.19
CA LEU A 3 -8.47 -1.13 -18.44
C LEU A 3 -9.80 -0.97 -17.72
N ALA A 4 -9.77 -0.62 -16.44
CA ALA A 4 -10.94 -0.30 -15.64
C ALA A 4 -10.64 0.87 -14.71
N GLU A 5 -11.67 1.62 -14.38
CA GLU A 5 -11.63 2.65 -13.37
C GLU A 5 -12.06 2.04 -12.03
N LEU A 6 -11.10 1.77 -11.14
CA LEU A 6 -11.38 1.22 -9.81
C LEU A 6 -12.28 2.19 -9.02
N GLY A 7 -13.28 1.63 -8.34
CA GLY A 7 -14.30 2.39 -7.61
C GLY A 7 -15.50 2.81 -8.47
N MET A 8 -15.41 2.70 -9.81
CA MET A 8 -16.54 2.90 -10.74
C MET A 8 -17.07 1.58 -11.29
N GLU A 9 -16.19 0.59 -11.47
CA GLU A 9 -16.58 -0.75 -11.87
C GLU A 9 -17.12 -1.57 -10.71
N GLY A 10 -18.10 -2.42 -10.96
CA GLY A 10 -18.64 -3.35 -9.96
C GLY A 10 -17.56 -4.33 -9.48
N ARG A 11 -17.52 -4.58 -8.16
CA ARG A 11 -16.54 -5.47 -7.53
C ARG A 11 -16.47 -6.84 -8.18
N ASP A 12 -17.63 -7.41 -8.56
CA ASP A 12 -17.68 -8.73 -9.20
C ASP A 12 -17.02 -8.73 -10.58
N ILE A 13 -17.17 -7.63 -11.34
CA ILE A 13 -16.51 -7.46 -12.65
C ILE A 13 -14.99 -7.42 -12.47
N VAL A 14 -14.50 -6.63 -11.51
CA VAL A 14 -13.06 -6.54 -11.21
C VAL A 14 -12.52 -7.90 -10.82
N LYS A 15 -13.22 -8.61 -9.93
CA LYS A 15 -12.85 -9.94 -9.45
C LYS A 15 -12.77 -10.94 -10.60
N GLU A 16 -13.81 -11.07 -11.42
CA GLU A 16 -13.85 -11.97 -12.58
C GLU A 16 -12.69 -11.70 -13.55
N ARG A 17 -12.43 -10.42 -13.82
CA ARG A 17 -11.36 -10.01 -14.73
C ARG A 17 -9.97 -10.34 -14.22
N ILE A 18 -9.73 -10.15 -12.92
CA ILE A 18 -8.46 -10.56 -12.28
C ILE A 18 -8.31 -12.07 -12.36
N GLU A 19 -9.34 -12.85 -11.98
CA GLU A 19 -9.31 -14.31 -12.01
C GLU A 19 -9.04 -14.84 -13.44
N LYS A 20 -9.70 -14.26 -14.43
CA LYS A 20 -9.47 -14.59 -15.84
C LYS A 20 -8.05 -14.27 -16.29
N SER A 21 -7.51 -13.11 -15.86
CA SER A 21 -6.14 -12.70 -16.22
C SER A 21 -5.08 -13.59 -15.56
N LEU A 22 -5.33 -14.05 -14.34
CA LEU A 22 -4.44 -14.96 -13.62
C LEU A 22 -4.43 -16.37 -14.23
N SER A 23 -5.49 -16.77 -14.93
CA SER A 23 -5.58 -18.09 -15.60
C SER A 23 -5.14 -19.27 -14.72
N GLY A 24 -5.47 -19.24 -13.43
CA GLY A 24 -5.09 -20.26 -12.46
C GLY A 24 -3.67 -20.14 -11.91
N ALA A 25 -2.94 -19.06 -12.18
CA ALA A 25 -1.62 -18.82 -11.60
C ALA A 25 -1.70 -18.78 -10.07
N LYS A 26 -0.89 -19.62 -9.40
CA LYS A 26 -0.83 -19.70 -7.93
C LYS A 26 0.13 -18.66 -7.34
N THR A 27 1.11 -18.23 -8.13
CA THR A 27 2.14 -17.25 -7.74
C THR A 27 2.04 -16.05 -8.66
N TRP A 28 1.77 -14.88 -8.08
CA TRP A 28 1.65 -13.64 -8.82
C TRP A 28 1.92 -12.43 -7.91
N VAL A 29 2.18 -11.30 -8.52
CA VAL A 29 2.54 -10.06 -7.86
C VAL A 29 1.49 -8.99 -8.18
N LEU A 30 0.98 -8.31 -7.15
CA LEU A 30 0.16 -7.12 -7.30
C LEU A 30 1.04 -5.87 -7.14
N ILE A 31 1.06 -4.99 -8.13
CA ILE A 31 1.75 -3.70 -8.05
C ILE A 31 0.70 -2.60 -8.15
N GLY A 32 0.75 -1.62 -7.23
CA GLY A 32 -0.20 -0.51 -7.26
C GLY A 32 0.26 0.71 -6.48
N GLY A 33 -0.25 1.87 -6.91
CA GLY A 33 -0.05 3.15 -6.21
C GLY A 33 -1.39 3.80 -5.91
N PRO A 34 -2.19 3.28 -4.96
CA PRO A 34 -3.50 3.86 -4.67
C PRO A 34 -3.34 5.29 -4.15
N PRO A 35 -4.11 6.26 -4.69
CA PRO A 35 -4.00 7.65 -4.29
C PRO A 35 -4.24 7.83 -2.79
N CYS A 36 -3.35 8.57 -2.12
CA CYS A 36 -3.47 8.88 -0.70
C CYS A 36 -3.98 10.30 -0.44
N GLN A 37 -4.61 10.94 -1.43
CA GLN A 37 -5.05 12.34 -1.32
C GLN A 37 -5.98 12.60 -0.13
N ALA A 38 -6.71 11.58 0.28
CA ALA A 38 -7.50 11.56 1.51
C ALA A 38 -6.69 11.81 2.79
N TYR A 39 -5.42 11.47 2.77
CA TYR A 39 -4.55 11.50 3.94
C TYR A 39 -3.45 12.55 3.84
N SER A 40 -3.28 13.23 2.70
CA SER A 40 -2.23 14.23 2.53
C SER A 40 -2.64 15.59 3.10
N LEU A 41 -1.66 16.31 3.71
CA LEU A 41 -1.86 17.68 4.22
C LEU A 41 -2.30 18.65 3.11
N VAL A 42 -1.83 18.45 1.88
CA VAL A 42 -2.19 19.27 0.72
C VAL A 42 -3.65 19.03 0.29
N GLY A 43 -4.14 17.80 0.40
CA GLY A 43 -5.56 17.48 0.20
C GLY A 43 -6.42 18.19 1.25
N ARG A 44 -5.99 18.19 2.52
CA ARG A 44 -6.71 18.86 3.61
C ARG A 44 -6.73 20.39 3.46
N SER A 45 -5.62 21.03 3.15
CA SER A 45 -5.57 22.49 3.05
C SER A 45 -6.38 23.05 1.88
N ARG A 46 -6.53 22.31 0.80
CA ARG A 46 -7.41 22.66 -0.33
C ARG A 46 -8.90 22.43 -0.02
N MET A 47 -9.22 21.51 0.90
CA MET A 47 -10.60 21.10 1.21
C MET A 47 -11.14 21.70 2.53
N ILE A 48 -10.30 22.24 3.40
CA ILE A 48 -10.74 22.94 4.63
C ILE A 48 -11.51 24.24 4.30
N GLY A 49 -11.35 24.78 3.07
CA GLY A 49 -12.17 25.90 2.58
C GLY A 49 -13.49 25.48 1.93
N GLU A 50 -13.69 24.21 1.63
CA GLU A 50 -14.89 23.67 1.01
C GLU A 50 -15.49 22.57 1.90
N ASP A 51 -16.71 22.79 2.34
CA ASP A 51 -17.66 21.94 3.03
C ASP A 51 -17.18 20.52 3.46
N LYS A 52 -17.11 20.26 4.79
CA LYS A 52 -16.74 18.97 5.39
C LYS A 52 -17.53 17.78 4.82
N GLY A 53 -18.76 17.99 4.37
CA GLY A 53 -19.59 16.97 3.77
C GLY A 53 -19.12 16.48 2.39
N LYS A 54 -18.37 17.28 1.65
CA LYS A 54 -17.74 16.88 0.38
C LYS A 54 -16.49 16.02 0.59
N TYR A 55 -15.79 16.22 1.71
CA TYR A 55 -14.59 15.47 2.05
C TYR A 55 -14.88 13.98 2.28
N GLU A 56 -15.95 13.66 3.01
CA GLU A 56 -16.34 12.27 3.31
C GLU A 56 -16.88 11.53 2.07
N LYS A 57 -17.30 12.27 1.04
CA LYS A 57 -17.84 11.72 -0.21
C LYS A 57 -16.86 11.69 -1.38
N ASP A 58 -15.58 12.08 -1.17
CA ASP A 58 -14.59 12.06 -2.25
C ASP A 58 -14.28 10.60 -2.63
N PRO A 59 -14.57 10.18 -3.87
CA PRO A 59 -14.36 8.80 -4.32
C PRO A 59 -12.90 8.34 -4.18
N ARG A 60 -11.94 9.27 -4.13
CA ARG A 60 -10.52 8.95 -3.96
C ARG A 60 -10.17 8.35 -2.59
N HIS A 61 -11.03 8.54 -1.56
CA HIS A 61 -10.91 7.85 -0.28
C HIS A 61 -11.12 6.35 -0.43
N PHE A 62 -11.89 5.93 -1.42
CA PHE A 62 -12.23 4.55 -1.63
C PHE A 62 -11.14 3.77 -2.38
N LEU A 63 -10.27 4.44 -3.16
CA LEU A 63 -9.29 3.75 -4.01
C LEU A 63 -8.25 2.94 -3.21
N TYR A 64 -7.87 3.40 -2.02
CA TYR A 64 -7.06 2.58 -1.11
C TYR A 64 -7.84 1.34 -0.64
N ARG A 65 -9.13 1.47 -0.38
CA ARG A 65 -9.98 0.34 0.00
C ARG A 65 -10.15 -0.66 -1.14
N GLU A 66 -10.23 -0.20 -2.38
CA GLU A 66 -10.23 -1.07 -3.57
C GLU A 66 -8.94 -1.90 -3.64
N TYR A 67 -7.79 -1.27 -3.39
CA TYR A 67 -6.52 -1.98 -3.32
C TYR A 67 -6.51 -3.04 -2.22
N LEU A 68 -6.96 -2.70 -1.01
CA LEU A 68 -7.10 -3.66 0.10
C LEU A 68 -8.09 -4.78 -0.24
N GLN A 69 -9.17 -4.45 -0.94
CA GLN A 69 -10.18 -5.44 -1.35
C GLN A 69 -9.57 -6.46 -2.32
N ILE A 70 -8.76 -6.02 -3.28
CA ILE A 70 -8.05 -6.90 -4.20
C ILE A 70 -7.08 -7.81 -3.42
N LEU A 71 -6.36 -7.27 -2.44
CA LEU A 71 -5.49 -8.06 -1.55
C LEU A 71 -6.27 -9.11 -0.76
N ALA A 72 -7.43 -8.75 -0.22
CA ALA A 72 -8.27 -9.65 0.58
C ALA A 72 -8.89 -10.76 -0.27
N ASP A 73 -9.39 -10.44 -1.46
CA ASP A 73 -10.09 -11.38 -2.33
C ASP A 73 -9.14 -12.33 -3.07
N HIS A 74 -8.06 -11.81 -3.63
CA HIS A 74 -7.19 -12.55 -4.55
C HIS A 74 -5.86 -13.01 -3.95
N ARG A 75 -5.48 -12.49 -2.80
CA ARG A 75 -4.36 -12.97 -1.98
C ARG A 75 -3.06 -13.19 -2.77
N PRO A 76 -2.52 -12.15 -3.45
CA PRO A 76 -1.28 -12.26 -4.20
C PRO A 76 -0.15 -12.83 -3.33
N THR A 77 0.78 -13.54 -3.93
CA THR A 77 1.97 -14.07 -3.24
C THR A 77 2.81 -12.93 -2.68
N VAL A 78 2.94 -11.88 -3.49
CA VAL A 78 3.68 -10.66 -3.17
C VAL A 78 2.86 -9.46 -3.63
N PHE A 79 2.94 -8.36 -2.89
CA PHE A 79 2.48 -7.08 -3.40
C PHE A 79 3.53 -5.98 -3.22
N VAL A 80 3.47 -4.98 -4.09
CA VAL A 80 4.25 -3.74 -3.98
C VAL A 80 3.29 -2.57 -3.99
N MET A 81 3.28 -1.78 -2.93
CA MET A 81 2.48 -0.56 -2.84
C MET A 81 3.39 0.66 -2.86
N GLU A 82 3.18 1.55 -3.84
CA GLU A 82 3.84 2.86 -3.93
C GLU A 82 2.95 3.95 -3.36
N ASN A 83 3.56 4.94 -2.71
CA ASN A 83 2.85 6.14 -2.31
C ASN A 83 3.79 7.35 -2.17
N VAL A 84 3.22 8.54 -1.99
CA VAL A 84 3.99 9.77 -1.79
C VAL A 84 4.53 9.87 -0.37
N LYS A 85 5.72 10.48 -0.19
CA LYS A 85 6.37 10.70 1.11
C LYS A 85 5.46 11.42 2.13
N GLY A 86 4.56 12.30 1.65
CA GLY A 86 3.62 13.02 2.51
C GLY A 86 2.71 12.12 3.36
N LEU A 87 2.57 10.85 3.02
CA LEU A 87 1.83 9.87 3.80
C LEU A 87 2.41 9.66 5.21
N LEU A 88 3.72 9.80 5.39
CA LEU A 88 4.39 9.61 6.69
C LEU A 88 3.98 10.67 7.73
N SER A 89 3.72 11.90 7.27
CA SER A 89 3.31 13.01 8.14
C SER A 89 1.78 13.12 8.29
N ALA A 90 1.03 12.31 7.54
CA ALA A 90 -0.42 12.35 7.60
C ALA A 90 -0.94 11.75 8.92
N LYS A 91 -1.87 12.47 9.56
CA LYS A 91 -2.56 12.03 10.78
C LYS A 91 -4.06 12.10 10.56
N LEU A 92 -4.76 11.07 11.01
CA LEU A 92 -6.21 11.03 11.08
C LEU A 92 -6.61 10.85 12.56
N ASN A 93 -7.42 11.76 13.10
CA ASN A 93 -7.81 11.74 14.52
C ASN A 93 -6.63 11.59 15.48
N GLN A 94 -5.54 12.35 15.24
CA GLN A 94 -4.27 12.32 15.99
C GLN A 94 -3.45 11.04 15.86
N GLN A 95 -3.95 10.03 15.16
CA GLN A 95 -3.22 8.78 14.91
C GLN A 95 -2.44 8.84 13.58
N SER A 96 -1.29 8.17 13.55
CA SER A 96 -0.49 8.05 12.31
C SER A 96 -1.26 7.25 11.26
N THR A 97 -1.54 7.89 10.14
CA THR A 97 -2.17 7.23 8.99
C THR A 97 -1.30 6.11 8.43
N PHE A 98 0.02 6.33 8.42
CA PHE A 98 0.96 5.33 7.93
C PHE A 98 0.93 4.04 8.76
N LYS A 99 0.92 4.16 10.10
CA LYS A 99 0.79 2.98 11.00
C LYS A 99 -0.51 2.22 10.74
N LYS A 100 -1.62 2.94 10.54
CA LYS A 100 -2.90 2.30 10.20
C LYS A 100 -2.81 1.55 8.87
N ILE A 101 -2.24 2.14 7.84
CA ILE A 101 -2.04 1.50 6.54
C ILE A 101 -1.19 0.24 6.66
N LEU A 102 -0.10 0.27 7.44
CA LEU A 102 0.70 -0.94 7.68
C LEU A 102 -0.13 -2.05 8.33
N ALA A 103 -0.93 -1.73 9.35
CA ALA A 103 -1.80 -2.71 10.01
C ALA A 103 -2.85 -3.30 9.05
N ASP A 104 -3.49 -2.46 8.23
CA ASP A 104 -4.46 -2.88 7.22
C ASP A 104 -3.81 -3.78 6.15
N LEU A 105 -2.60 -3.44 5.69
CA LEU A 105 -1.85 -4.24 4.71
C LEU A 105 -1.34 -5.57 5.29
N GLN A 106 -1.03 -5.62 6.58
CA GLN A 106 -0.68 -6.87 7.25
C GLN A 106 -1.84 -7.85 7.28
N ASN A 107 -3.07 -7.36 7.46
CA ASN A 107 -4.28 -8.17 7.58
C ASN A 107 -5.43 -7.62 6.73
N PRO A 108 -5.35 -7.68 5.38
CA PRO A 108 -6.33 -7.05 4.50
C PRO A 108 -7.76 -7.57 4.73
N SER A 109 -7.92 -8.86 4.97
CA SER A 109 -9.24 -9.45 5.23
C SER A 109 -9.88 -8.89 6.51
N LEU A 110 -9.11 -8.72 7.57
CA LEU A 110 -9.58 -8.11 8.82
C LEU A 110 -9.94 -6.63 8.62
N ALA A 111 -9.10 -5.90 7.88
CA ALA A 111 -9.34 -4.48 7.57
C ALA A 111 -10.63 -4.25 6.75
N MET A 112 -11.01 -5.22 5.90
CA MET A 112 -12.18 -5.12 5.03
C MET A 112 -13.46 -5.64 5.68
N SER A 113 -13.42 -6.75 6.43
CA SER A 113 -14.60 -7.42 6.98
C SER A 113 -14.81 -7.16 8.48
N GLY A 114 -13.79 -6.68 9.19
CA GLY A 114 -13.81 -6.58 10.65
C GLY A 114 -13.83 -7.94 11.35
N THR A 115 -13.82 -9.05 10.61
CA THR A 115 -13.90 -10.41 11.14
C THR A 115 -12.79 -11.28 10.56
N THR A 116 -12.28 -12.18 11.37
CA THR A 116 -11.25 -13.16 10.99
C THR A 116 -11.86 -14.45 10.40
N GLN A 117 -12.95 -14.34 9.64
CA GLN A 117 -13.55 -15.52 9.02
C GLN A 117 -12.67 -16.05 7.88
N GLY A 118 -12.14 -17.25 8.04
CA GLY A 118 -11.31 -17.96 7.08
C GLY A 118 -9.85 -18.09 7.53
N LYS A 119 -9.03 -18.77 6.72
CA LYS A 119 -7.58 -18.86 6.97
C LYS A 119 -7.00 -17.45 7.00
N ASN A 120 -6.55 -17.00 8.16
CA ASN A 120 -5.89 -15.70 8.36
C ASN A 120 -4.57 -15.67 7.60
N LEU A 121 -4.65 -15.37 6.31
CA LEU A 121 -3.46 -15.06 5.53
C LEU A 121 -3.09 -13.61 5.82
N SER A 122 -1.98 -13.44 6.51
CA SER A 122 -1.36 -12.16 6.76
C SER A 122 -0.21 -11.93 5.80
N TYR A 123 0.26 -10.69 5.75
CA TYR A 123 1.46 -10.31 5.01
C TYR A 123 2.53 -9.85 5.99
N LYS A 124 3.78 -10.26 5.74
CA LYS A 124 4.95 -9.62 6.31
C LYS A 124 5.34 -8.43 5.45
N LEU A 125 5.54 -7.28 6.08
CA LEU A 125 5.84 -6.02 5.38
C LEU A 125 7.31 -5.68 5.50
N PHE A 126 7.89 -5.23 4.40
CA PHE A 126 9.31 -4.91 4.29
C PHE A 126 9.51 -3.55 3.61
N SER A 127 10.52 -2.82 4.08
CA SER A 127 11.19 -1.80 3.31
C SER A 127 12.12 -2.47 2.29
N ILE A 128 12.24 -1.89 1.09
CA ILE A 128 13.17 -2.34 0.07
C ILE A 128 14.46 -1.50 0.03
N SER A 129 14.49 -0.38 0.76
CA SER A 129 15.63 0.55 0.76
C SER A 129 16.52 0.43 2.00
N ARG A 130 15.96 0.01 3.12
CA ARG A 130 16.71 -0.14 4.39
C ARG A 130 16.18 -1.35 5.16
N ARG A 131 17.10 -2.10 5.77
CA ARG A 131 16.70 -3.04 6.82
C ARG A 131 16.25 -2.22 8.02
N GLY A 132 15.03 -2.47 8.51
CA GLY A 132 14.44 -1.69 9.57
C GLY A 132 15.38 -1.55 10.73
N SER A 133 15.70 -0.31 11.07
CA SER A 133 16.37 0.06 12.32
C SER A 133 15.37 -0.08 13.47
N GLY A 134 14.73 -1.28 13.60
CA GLY A 134 13.69 -1.51 14.57
C GLY A 134 14.10 -0.95 15.93
N ASN A 135 13.29 -0.04 16.45
CA ASN A 135 13.43 0.40 17.84
C ASN A 135 13.20 -0.81 18.77
N LEU A 136 13.46 -0.64 20.07
CA LEU A 136 13.38 -1.69 21.11
C LEU A 136 12.07 -2.54 21.06
N PHE A 137 11.06 -2.12 20.29
CA PHE A 137 9.74 -2.73 20.13
C PHE A 137 9.52 -3.40 18.76
N ASN A 138 10.56 -3.58 17.93
CA ASN A 138 10.46 -4.17 16.58
C ASN A 138 9.47 -3.46 15.63
N GLU A 139 9.07 -2.23 15.91
CA GLU A 139 8.27 -1.45 14.96
C GLU A 139 9.20 -0.86 13.89
N PRO A 140 8.90 -1.05 12.59
CA PRO A 140 9.70 -0.45 11.52
C PRO A 140 9.61 1.07 11.57
N ASP A 141 10.75 1.76 11.43
CA ASP A 141 10.76 3.22 11.28
C ASP A 141 10.05 3.58 9.95
N PRO A 142 9.01 4.44 9.98
CA PRO A 142 8.36 4.90 8.77
C PRO A 142 9.33 5.48 7.72
N GLY A 143 10.43 6.08 8.15
CA GLY A 143 11.48 6.61 7.29
C GLY A 143 12.21 5.55 6.46
N ASP A 144 12.26 4.31 6.93
CA ASP A 144 12.92 3.21 6.23
C ASP A 144 12.22 2.84 4.92
N PHE A 145 10.92 3.12 4.80
CA PHE A 145 10.14 2.85 3.59
C PHE A 145 10.35 3.89 2.48
N VAL A 146 11.12 4.94 2.72
CA VAL A 146 11.36 6.01 1.73
C VAL A 146 12.48 5.60 0.78
N VAL A 147 12.12 5.43 -0.49
CA VAL A 147 13.05 5.28 -1.59
C VAL A 147 13.31 6.66 -2.19
N ARG A 148 14.57 7.04 -2.31
CA ARG A 148 15.04 8.27 -2.94
C ARG A 148 15.68 7.91 -4.27
N SER A 149 15.05 8.30 -5.37
CA SER A 149 15.45 7.87 -6.72
C SER A 149 16.91 8.24 -7.04
N GLU A 150 17.36 9.39 -6.55
CA GLU A 150 18.73 9.88 -6.74
C GLU A 150 19.80 8.98 -6.10
N GLU A 151 19.46 8.19 -5.08
CA GLU A 151 20.37 7.21 -4.46
C GLU A 151 20.58 5.97 -5.35
N TYR A 152 19.72 5.80 -6.37
CA TYR A 152 19.71 4.65 -7.27
C TYR A 152 20.10 5.04 -8.72
N GLY A 153 20.82 6.15 -8.90
CA GLY A 153 21.33 6.58 -10.21
C GLY A 153 20.29 7.24 -11.11
N ILE A 154 19.11 7.58 -10.61
CA ILE A 154 18.09 8.29 -11.38
C ILE A 154 18.32 9.80 -11.22
N PRO A 155 18.50 10.58 -12.31
CA PRO A 155 18.80 12.02 -12.26
C PRO A 155 17.55 12.84 -11.93
N GLN A 156 16.80 12.44 -10.93
CA GLN A 156 15.61 13.13 -10.45
C GLN A 156 15.44 12.89 -8.94
N ALA A 157 15.36 13.97 -8.17
CA ALA A 157 15.01 13.89 -6.75
C ALA A 157 13.51 13.58 -6.58
N ARG A 158 13.19 12.28 -6.59
CA ARG A 158 11.82 11.78 -6.41
C ARG A 158 11.76 10.82 -5.24
N HIS A 159 11.13 11.24 -4.15
CA HIS A 159 10.99 10.42 -2.95
C HIS A 159 9.62 9.76 -2.90
N ARG A 160 9.62 8.45 -2.71
CA ARG A 160 8.41 7.63 -2.64
C ARG A 160 8.47 6.64 -1.50
N ILE A 161 7.33 6.36 -0.91
CA ILE A 161 7.18 5.21 -0.02
C ILE A 161 6.96 3.99 -0.89
N ILE A 162 7.73 2.93 -0.63
CA ILE A 162 7.49 1.62 -1.24
C ILE A 162 7.38 0.59 -0.12
N ILE A 163 6.25 -0.09 -0.09
CA ILE A 163 5.96 -1.16 0.85
C ILE A 163 5.91 -2.46 0.06
N LEU A 164 6.80 -3.39 0.41
CA LEU A 164 6.77 -4.76 -0.09
C LEU A 164 6.04 -5.64 0.92
N GLY A 165 5.02 -6.38 0.47
CA GLY A 165 4.33 -7.37 1.29
C GLY A 165 4.53 -8.76 0.73
N ILE A 166 4.97 -9.69 1.58
CA ILE A 166 5.10 -11.12 1.26
C ILE A 166 4.10 -11.89 2.10
N ARG A 167 3.29 -12.71 1.45
CA ARG A 167 2.28 -13.50 2.12
C ARG A 167 2.93 -14.49 3.11
N SER A 168 2.44 -14.54 4.33
CA SER A 168 3.10 -15.23 5.45
C SER A 168 3.24 -16.76 5.26
N ASP A 169 2.37 -17.38 4.47
CA ASP A 169 2.42 -18.82 4.18
C ASP A 169 3.51 -19.22 3.18
N VAL A 170 4.04 -18.25 2.43
CA VAL A 170 5.12 -18.47 1.44
C VAL A 170 6.43 -17.76 1.83
N TYR A 171 6.42 -17.04 2.95
CA TYR A 171 7.59 -16.36 3.43
C TYR A 171 8.66 -17.35 3.93
N VAL A 172 9.87 -17.22 3.43
CA VAL A 172 11.03 -18.05 3.83
C VAL A 172 12.10 -17.20 4.50
N SER A 173 12.44 -16.05 3.90
CA SER A 173 13.50 -15.17 4.41
C SER A 173 13.20 -13.71 4.02
N ASP A 174 13.87 -12.78 4.70
CA ASP A 174 13.78 -11.36 4.36
C ASP A 174 14.31 -11.13 2.94
N PRO A 175 13.64 -10.24 2.16
CA PRO A 175 14.09 -9.90 0.82
C PRO A 175 15.40 -9.12 0.85
N ASP A 176 16.16 -9.21 -0.24
CA ASP A 176 17.33 -8.37 -0.42
C ASP A 176 16.93 -6.90 -0.58
N LEU A 177 17.78 -6.00 -0.08
CA LEU A 177 17.61 -4.57 -0.26
C LEU A 177 18.02 -4.13 -1.66
N LEU A 178 17.40 -3.06 -2.13
CA LEU A 178 17.87 -2.36 -3.33
C LEU A 178 19.31 -1.89 -3.11
N GLN A 179 20.16 -2.15 -4.08
CA GLN A 179 21.54 -1.69 -4.05
C GLN A 179 21.62 -0.22 -4.48
N ILE A 180 22.28 0.59 -3.66
CA ILE A 180 22.56 1.99 -4.01
C ILE A 180 23.59 1.98 -5.14
N THR A 181 23.22 2.55 -6.27
CA THR A 181 24.13 2.77 -7.39
C THR A 181 25.02 3.97 -7.04
N GLN A 182 26.33 3.86 -7.30
CA GLN A 182 27.21 5.01 -7.12
C GLN A 182 26.71 6.18 -7.96
N LYS A 183 26.70 7.37 -7.35
CA LYS A 183 26.30 8.61 -8.06
C LYS A 183 27.13 8.74 -9.32
N VAL A 184 26.45 8.82 -10.46
CA VAL A 184 27.04 9.25 -11.72
C VAL A 184 27.27 10.75 -11.67
#